data_d725ccc3f1059cbbbb996260e4b36e90
#
_entry.id   d725ccc3f1059cbbbb996260e4b36e90
#
_cell.length_a   1.000
_cell.length_b   1.000
_cell.length_c   1.000
_cell.angle_alpha   90.00
_cell.angle_beta   90.00
_cell.angle_gamma   90.00
#
_symmetry.space_group_name_H-M   'P 1'
#
loop_
_entity.id
_entity.type
_entity.pdbx_description
1 polymer ?
#
loop_
_entity_poly.entity_id
_entity_poly.type
_entity_poly.pdbx_seq_one_letter_code
_entity_poly.pdbx_strand_id
1 'polypeptide(L)'
;MIDNIKIGQKFIITYRPNTHNGVARPKLKNGKDTRQITRRAQWTDKSKVVKDLNNKIRYITYYDLDQLGYRCAVGKVWITSEVA
;
A
#
# COMPACT_ATOMS: atom_id res chain seq x y z
N MET A 1 -7.61 -6.23 -9.77
CA MET A 1 -7.69 -5.55 -8.46
C MET A 1 -8.52 -6.40 -7.51
N ILE A 2 -8.13 -6.45 -6.26
CA ILE A 2 -8.87 -7.22 -5.27
C ILE A 2 -9.95 -6.34 -4.69
N ASP A 3 -11.22 -6.65 -5.00
CA ASP A 3 -12.35 -5.88 -4.50
C ASP A 3 -12.93 -6.48 -3.22
N ASN A 4 -12.73 -7.77 -3.00
CA ASN A 4 -13.31 -8.48 -1.86
C ASN A 4 -12.19 -9.17 -1.08
N ILE A 5 -11.49 -8.38 -0.28
CA ILE A 5 -10.44 -8.92 0.59
C ILE A 5 -11.11 -9.43 1.85
N LYS A 6 -10.85 -10.70 2.18
CA LYS A 6 -11.44 -11.32 3.36
C LYS A 6 -10.50 -11.21 4.54
N ILE A 7 -11.06 -11.14 5.73
CA ILE A 7 -10.26 -11.14 6.96
C ILE A 7 -9.39 -12.41 7.00
N GLY A 8 -8.10 -12.21 7.26
CA GLY A 8 -7.11 -13.28 7.26
C GLY A 8 -6.40 -13.48 5.94
N GLN A 9 -6.89 -12.87 4.88
CA GLN A 9 -6.28 -13.03 3.56
C GLN A 9 -4.92 -12.34 3.51
N LYS A 10 -3.94 -13.01 2.93
CA LYS A 10 -2.60 -12.47 2.72
C LYS A 10 -2.48 -11.94 1.30
N PHE A 11 -1.74 -10.85 1.16
CA PHE A 11 -1.54 -10.24 -0.15
C PHE A 11 -0.25 -9.44 -0.17
N ILE A 12 0.15 -9.05 -1.36
CA ILE A 12 1.31 -8.19 -1.57
C ILE A 12 0.79 -6.79 -1.87
N ILE A 13 1.26 -5.82 -1.11
CA ILE A 13 0.94 -4.42 -1.35
C ILE A 13 2.19 -3.73 -1.89
N THR A 14 2.01 -3.02 -3.00
CA THR A 14 3.06 -2.20 -3.59
C THR A 14 2.52 -0.78 -3.67
N TYR A 15 3.28 0.18 -3.20
CA TYR A 15 2.80 1.55 -3.23
C TYR A 15 3.93 2.52 -3.50
N ARG A 16 3.55 3.65 -4.10
CA ARG A 16 4.44 4.79 -4.31
C ARG A 16 3.95 5.89 -3.40
N PRO A 17 4.68 6.17 -2.31
CA PRO A 17 4.23 7.16 -1.34
C PRO A 17 4.11 8.55 -1.94
N ASN A 18 3.12 9.30 -1.49
CA ASN A 18 3.01 10.72 -1.81
C ASN A 18 4.06 11.53 -1.06
N THR A 19 4.30 12.75 -1.54
CA THR A 19 4.99 13.76 -0.73
C THR A 19 4.15 14.00 0.51
N HIS A 20 4.80 13.91 1.67
CA HIS A 20 4.10 14.02 2.94
C HIS A 20 4.52 15.28 3.66
N ASN A 21 3.55 16.04 4.17
CA ASN A 21 3.77 17.28 4.91
C ASN A 21 4.62 18.30 4.12
N GLY A 22 4.46 18.31 2.80
CA GLY A 22 5.19 19.24 1.96
C GLY A 22 6.66 18.90 1.76
N VAL A 23 7.12 17.80 2.30
CA VAL A 23 8.52 17.40 2.14
C VAL A 23 8.63 16.54 0.89
N ALA A 24 9.44 17.02 -0.05
CA ALA A 24 9.68 16.28 -1.28
C ALA A 24 10.48 15.02 -0.98
N ARG A 25 10.15 13.95 -1.70
CA ARG A 25 10.88 12.71 -1.56
C ARG A 25 12.22 12.79 -2.28
N PRO A 26 13.23 12.09 -1.79
CA PRO A 26 14.47 11.98 -2.54
C PRO A 26 14.22 11.40 -3.92
N LYS A 27 14.85 11.98 -4.92
CA LYS A 27 14.75 11.51 -6.30
C LYS A 27 15.96 10.67 -6.64
N LEU A 28 15.78 9.75 -7.57
CA LEU A 28 16.89 9.01 -8.13
C LEU A 28 17.76 9.93 -8.98
N LYS A 29 18.94 9.45 -9.36
CA LYS A 29 19.90 10.24 -10.12
C LYS A 29 19.35 10.77 -11.43
N ASN A 30 18.38 10.06 -12.01
CA ASN A 30 17.76 10.48 -13.28
C ASN A 30 16.64 11.51 -13.08
N GLY A 31 16.45 12.03 -11.90
CA GLY A 31 15.44 13.03 -11.60
C GLY A 31 14.03 12.47 -11.39
N LYS A 32 13.85 11.18 -11.48
CA LYS A 32 12.54 10.55 -11.29
C LYS A 32 12.37 10.03 -9.88
N ASP A 33 11.21 10.28 -9.29
CA ASP A 33 10.84 9.65 -8.05
C ASP A 33 10.17 8.32 -8.40
N THR A 34 10.98 7.27 -8.44
CA THR A 34 10.51 5.94 -8.81
C THR A 34 10.46 5.00 -7.62
N ARG A 35 10.66 5.52 -6.41
CA ARG A 35 10.70 4.64 -5.26
C ARG A 35 9.34 3.98 -5.04
N GLN A 36 9.37 2.67 -5.06
CA GLN A 36 8.22 1.84 -4.73
C GLN A 36 8.55 1.02 -3.50
N ILE A 37 7.55 0.82 -2.67
CA ILE A 37 7.68 0.00 -1.47
C ILE A 37 6.75 -1.19 -1.63
N THR A 38 7.29 -2.38 -1.42
CA THR A 38 6.53 -3.63 -1.50
C THR A 38 6.57 -4.29 -0.14
N ARG A 39 5.40 -4.71 0.34
CA ARG A 39 5.25 -5.35 1.64
C ARG A 39 4.31 -6.54 1.56
N ARG A 40 4.57 -7.53 2.40
CA ARG A 40 3.64 -8.64 2.62
C ARG A 40 2.64 -8.23 3.68
N ALA A 41 1.38 -8.33 3.35
CA ALA A 41 0.32 -7.81 4.20
C ALA A 41 -0.71 -8.87 4.50
N GLN A 42 -1.44 -8.66 5.59
CA GLN A 42 -2.60 -9.47 5.93
C GLN A 42 -3.77 -8.56 6.25
N TRP A 43 -4.93 -8.91 5.74
CA TRP A 43 -6.16 -8.17 5.99
C TRP A 43 -6.74 -8.58 7.33
N THR A 44 -7.05 -7.61 8.18
CA THR A 44 -7.65 -7.87 9.49
C THR A 44 -8.90 -7.01 9.65
N ASP A 45 -9.60 -7.21 10.75
CA ASP A 45 -10.78 -6.40 11.08
C ASP A 45 -10.46 -4.93 11.29
N LYS A 46 -9.20 -4.60 11.51
CA LYS A 46 -8.75 -3.20 11.68
C LYS A 46 -8.28 -2.57 10.37
N SER A 47 -8.25 -3.35 9.30
CA SER A 47 -7.82 -2.84 8.00
C SER A 47 -8.92 -2.05 7.32
N LYS A 48 -8.51 -1.08 6.52
CA LYS A 48 -9.47 -0.29 5.76
C LYS A 48 -8.84 0.21 4.46
N VAL A 49 -9.68 0.42 3.47
CA VAL A 49 -9.28 0.94 2.16
C VAL A 49 -10.09 2.19 1.86
N VAL A 50 -9.42 3.22 1.36
CA VAL A 50 -10.07 4.42 0.85
C VAL A 50 -9.71 4.57 -0.62
N LYS A 51 -10.73 4.70 -1.45
CA LYS A 51 -10.58 4.84 -2.90
C LYS A 51 -11.00 6.22 -3.35
N ASP A 52 -10.44 6.68 -4.47
CA ASP A 52 -10.83 7.94 -5.07
C ASP A 52 -12.04 7.75 -6.01
N LEU A 53 -12.41 8.82 -6.69
CA LEU A 53 -13.57 8.82 -7.59
C LEU A 53 -13.38 7.88 -8.78
N ASN A 54 -12.15 7.53 -9.12
CA ASN A 54 -11.84 6.61 -10.20
C ASN A 54 -11.67 5.18 -9.69
N ASN A 55 -12.08 4.91 -8.45
CA ASN A 55 -11.98 3.59 -7.83
C ASN A 55 -10.53 3.12 -7.66
N LYS A 56 -9.61 4.06 -7.57
CA LYS A 56 -8.19 3.76 -7.31
C LYS A 56 -7.92 3.85 -5.82
N ILE A 57 -7.19 2.89 -5.29
CA ILE A 57 -6.82 2.89 -3.88
C ILE A 57 -5.83 4.02 -3.62
N ARG A 58 -6.17 4.88 -2.67
CA ARG A 58 -5.32 6.01 -2.27
C ARG A 58 -4.82 5.91 -0.85
N TYR A 59 -5.41 5.04 -0.06
CA TYR A 59 -5.02 4.84 1.33
C TYR A 59 -5.44 3.45 1.75
N ILE A 60 -4.57 2.75 2.45
CA ILE A 60 -4.90 1.44 2.99
C ILE A 60 -4.15 1.24 4.30
N THR A 61 -4.85 0.68 5.28
CA THR A 61 -4.23 0.17 6.49
C THR A 61 -4.17 -1.35 6.40
N TYR A 62 -3.08 -1.93 6.87
CA TYR A 62 -2.86 -3.37 6.79
C TYR A 62 -1.94 -3.83 7.90
N TYR A 63 -1.97 -5.12 8.17
CA TYR A 63 -1.01 -5.74 9.06
C TYR A 63 0.19 -6.20 8.24
N ASP A 64 1.38 -5.69 8.60
CA ASP A 64 2.62 -6.02 7.90
C ASP A 64 3.19 -7.31 8.49
N LEU A 65 3.31 -8.34 7.64
CA LEU A 65 3.74 -9.65 8.09
C LEU A 65 5.23 -9.71 8.40
N ASP A 66 6.02 -8.85 7.78
CA ASP A 66 7.47 -8.85 8.00
C ASP A 66 7.85 -8.01 9.21
N GLN A 67 7.15 -6.89 9.42
CA GLN A 67 7.43 -6.00 10.54
C GLN A 67 6.56 -6.28 11.77
N LEU A 68 5.58 -7.15 11.62
CA LEU A 68 4.67 -7.58 12.70
C LEU A 68 4.00 -6.38 13.36
N GLY A 69 3.32 -5.57 12.56
CA GLY A 69 2.59 -4.42 13.06
C GLY A 69 1.71 -3.80 12.00
N TYR A 70 0.81 -2.92 12.42
CA TYR A 70 -0.08 -2.22 11.50
C TYR A 70 0.65 -1.08 10.83
N ARG A 71 0.38 -0.91 9.53
CA ARG A 71 1.00 0.11 8.70
C ARG A 71 -0.04 0.75 7.80
N CYS A 72 0.29 1.92 7.28
CA CYS A 72 -0.54 2.64 6.32
C CYS A 72 0.26 2.83 5.04
N ALA A 73 -0.43 2.66 3.90
CA ALA A 73 0.13 3.04 2.61
C ALA A 73 -0.72 4.17 2.04
N VAL A 74 -0.10 5.28 1.73
CA VAL A 74 -0.76 6.48 1.21
C VAL A 74 -0.11 6.85 -0.11
N GLY A 75 -0.90 7.09 -1.13
CA GLY A 75 -0.41 7.44 -2.45
C GLY A 75 -0.99 6.51 -3.49
N LYS A 76 -0.18 6.14 -4.47
CA LYS A 76 -0.59 5.14 -5.45
C LYS A 76 -0.36 3.76 -4.87
N VAL A 77 -1.42 2.96 -4.82
CA VAL A 77 -1.37 1.66 -4.15
C VAL A 77 -1.89 0.59 -5.10
N TRP A 78 -1.15 -0.51 -5.18
CA TRP A 78 -1.54 -1.70 -5.94
C TRP A 78 -1.56 -2.89 -4.99
N ILE A 79 -2.54 -3.75 -5.17
CA ILE A 79 -2.67 -4.97 -4.38
C ILE A 79 -2.62 -6.17 -5.32
N THR A 80 -1.79 -7.13 -4.97
CA THR A 80 -1.66 -8.38 -5.70
C THR A 80 -1.88 -9.53 -4.74
N SER A 81 -2.62 -10.55 -5.14
CA SER A 81 -2.78 -11.74 -4.31
C SER A 81 -1.43 -12.40 -4.06
N GLU A 82 -1.21 -12.84 -2.83
CA GLU A 82 -0.03 -13.63 -2.54
C GLU A 82 -0.17 -14.98 -3.23
N VAL A 83 0.84 -15.33 -4.00
CA VAL A 83 0.89 -16.63 -4.65
C VAL A 83 1.48 -17.61 -3.66
N ALA A 84 0.69 -18.59 -3.31
CA ALA A 84 1.14 -19.63 -2.37
C ALA A 84 2.15 -20.56 -3.03
#